data_e11406434415fee12d2a38ac0f5b98ed
#
_entry.id   e11406434415fee12d2a38ac0f5b98ed
#
_cell.length_a   1.000
_cell.length_b   1.000
_cell.length_c   1.000
_cell.angle_alpha   90.00
_cell.angle_beta   90.00
_cell.angle_gamma   90.00
#
_symmetry.space_group_name_H-M   'P 1'
#
loop_
_entity.id
_entity.type
_entity.pdbx_description
1 polymer ?
#
loop_
_entity_poly.entity_id
_entity_poly.type
_entity_poly.pdbx_seq_one_letter_code
_entity_poly.pdbx_strand_id
1 'polypeptide(L)'
;MIAALVGSFTSCKDQDDIYKEWVVPGGSIYPEKANGLRAILGSGRVQLKWAAPKDPAVKRAVITWDNGEKTREISYADFEGQDSILVEINDLKEQSHSFTITNYDAENHVSMTSEKSASPYGAIWLSTHAERTIKSAEMNGANANVALGFGTNEMVATKFRYLNADGEWVVTEPVPSAQASTVFANAKGGDALKKLAENNED
;
A
#
# COMPACT_ATOMS: atom_id res chain seq x y z
N MET A 1 78.94 -24.24 32.90
CA MET A 1 78.43 -23.00 32.31
C MET A 1 77.08 -23.26 31.71
N ILE A 2 76.03 -22.84 32.38
CA ILE A 2 74.65 -22.96 31.91
C ILE A 2 74.23 -21.58 31.46
N ALA A 3 74.04 -21.40 30.16
CA ALA A 3 73.53 -20.15 29.57
C ALA A 3 72.02 -20.15 29.70
N ALA A 4 71.48 -19.24 30.52
CA ALA A 4 70.05 -18.99 30.61
C ALA A 4 69.57 -18.16 29.41
N LEU A 5 68.72 -18.75 28.59
CA LEU A 5 68.06 -18.07 27.48
C LEU A 5 66.85 -17.29 28.02
N VAL A 6 66.97 -16.00 28.10
CA VAL A 6 65.86 -15.09 28.47
C VAL A 6 65.05 -14.80 27.21
N GLY A 7 63.92 -15.48 27.07
CA GLY A 7 62.95 -15.21 25.98
C GLY A 7 62.17 -13.96 26.30
N SER A 8 62.31 -12.92 25.49
CA SER A 8 61.50 -11.69 25.52
C SER A 8 60.11 -12.00 24.99
N PHE A 9 59.11 -12.07 25.88
CA PHE A 9 57.71 -12.08 25.44
C PHE A 9 57.35 -10.62 25.08
N THR A 10 57.35 -10.31 23.81
CA THR A 10 56.70 -9.09 23.32
C THR A 10 55.18 -9.33 23.43
N SER A 11 54.57 -8.69 24.41
CA SER A 11 53.14 -8.64 24.56
C SER A 11 52.54 -8.06 23.26
N CYS A 12 51.70 -8.81 22.60
CA CYS A 12 50.86 -8.25 21.56
C CYS A 12 50.07 -7.09 22.17
N LYS A 13 50.18 -5.91 21.54
CA LYS A 13 49.24 -4.82 21.81
C LYS A 13 47.84 -5.36 21.61
N ASP A 14 46.95 -5.05 22.55
CA ASP A 14 45.56 -5.45 22.51
C ASP A 14 44.98 -5.15 21.14
N GLN A 15 44.49 -6.16 20.50
CA GLN A 15 43.84 -6.07 19.17
C GLN A 15 42.64 -5.12 19.23
N ASP A 16 42.13 -4.88 20.43
CA ASP A 16 41.01 -3.96 20.72
C ASP A 16 41.41 -2.48 20.66
N ASP A 17 42.71 -2.13 20.78
CA ASP A 17 43.16 -0.72 20.73
C ASP A 17 42.94 -0.09 19.34
N ILE A 18 42.90 -0.89 18.30
CA ILE A 18 42.67 -0.41 16.91
C ILE A 18 41.19 -0.07 16.70
N TYR A 19 40.30 -0.65 17.48
CA TYR A 19 38.85 -0.44 17.33
C TYR A 19 38.25 0.53 18.36
N LYS A 20 39.02 0.97 19.35
CA LYS A 20 38.54 1.88 20.40
C LYS A 20 38.00 3.19 19.89
N GLU A 21 38.55 3.70 18.78
CA GLU A 21 38.05 4.92 18.12
C GLU A 21 36.65 4.72 17.46
N TRP A 22 36.26 3.46 17.19
CA TRP A 22 35.01 3.12 16.54
C TRP A 22 33.93 2.59 17.50
N VAL A 23 34.32 2.35 18.76
CA VAL A 23 33.38 1.89 19.78
C VAL A 23 32.71 3.10 20.42
N VAL A 24 31.45 3.32 20.06
CA VAL A 24 30.59 4.30 20.73
C VAL A 24 30.32 3.80 22.14
N PRO A 25 30.74 4.52 23.22
CA PRO A 25 30.44 4.12 24.60
C PRO A 25 28.93 3.99 24.80
N GLY A 26 28.45 2.80 25.22
CA GLY A 26 27.04 2.51 25.40
C GLY A 26 26.37 1.84 24.18
N GLY A 27 27.08 1.68 23.04
CA GLY A 27 26.55 1.13 21.81
C GLY A 27 25.69 2.15 21.04
N SER A 28 25.37 1.83 19.79
CA SER A 28 24.40 2.62 19.02
C SER A 28 23.00 2.09 19.28
N ILE A 29 22.12 2.94 19.81
CA ILE A 29 20.70 2.60 19.97
C ILE A 29 20.02 2.83 18.62
N TYR A 30 19.44 1.76 18.07
CA TYR A 30 18.65 1.82 16.85
C TYR A 30 17.21 1.47 17.20
N PRO A 31 16.26 2.41 17.07
CA PRO A 31 14.85 2.11 17.21
C PRO A 31 14.40 1.02 16.23
N GLU A 32 13.34 0.29 16.56
CA GLU A 32 12.76 -0.73 15.69
C GLU A 32 12.33 -0.09 14.36
N LYS A 33 12.68 -0.72 13.23
CA LYS A 33 12.24 -0.28 11.90
C LYS A 33 10.77 -0.62 11.65
N ALA A 34 10.16 -0.01 10.64
CA ALA A 34 8.82 -0.36 10.18
C ALA A 34 8.80 -1.77 9.56
N ASN A 35 8.24 -2.74 10.28
CA ASN A 35 8.23 -4.15 9.88
C ASN A 35 7.00 -4.51 9.05
N GLY A 36 7.18 -5.38 8.03
CA GLY A 36 6.09 -5.89 7.20
C GLY A 36 5.44 -4.84 6.31
N LEU A 37 6.21 -3.84 5.85
CA LEU A 37 5.72 -2.78 4.99
C LEU A 37 5.13 -3.33 3.70
N ARG A 38 3.87 -2.96 3.45
CA ARG A 38 3.10 -3.29 2.25
C ARG A 38 2.48 -2.02 1.68
N ALA A 39 2.26 -2.03 0.37
CA ALA A 39 1.52 -0.98 -0.33
C ALA A 39 0.23 -1.58 -0.90
N ILE A 40 -0.88 -0.91 -0.65
CA ILE A 40 -2.21 -1.21 -1.20
C ILE A 40 -2.49 -0.12 -2.22
N LEU A 41 -2.78 -0.53 -3.45
CA LEU A 41 -2.93 0.38 -4.58
C LEU A 41 -4.37 0.88 -4.67
N GLY A 42 -4.55 2.16 -5.02
CA GLY A 42 -5.84 2.76 -5.30
C GLY A 42 -5.74 3.74 -6.47
N SER A 43 -6.84 4.34 -6.86
CA SER A 43 -6.90 5.33 -7.93
C SER A 43 -6.27 6.66 -7.45
N GLY A 44 -5.10 7.01 -8.01
CA GLY A 44 -4.33 8.21 -7.61
C GLY A 44 -3.79 8.18 -6.18
N ARG A 45 -3.83 7.02 -5.49
CA ARG A 45 -3.42 6.88 -4.09
C ARG A 45 -2.71 5.56 -3.81
N VAL A 46 -1.95 5.54 -2.73
CA VAL A 46 -1.35 4.34 -2.16
C VAL A 46 -1.57 4.35 -0.65
N GLN A 47 -2.07 3.26 -0.09
CA GLN A 47 -2.09 3.05 1.34
C GLN A 47 -0.87 2.23 1.75
N LEU A 48 -0.06 2.78 2.63
CA LEU A 48 1.07 2.08 3.25
C LEU A 48 0.62 1.41 4.54
N LYS A 49 0.87 0.12 4.66
CA LYS A 49 0.52 -0.67 5.85
C LYS A 49 1.76 -1.37 6.39
N TRP A 50 1.99 -1.27 7.70
CA TRP A 50 3.06 -1.99 8.42
C TRP A 50 2.64 -2.34 9.84
N ALA A 51 3.38 -3.21 10.49
CA ALA A 51 3.11 -3.59 11.87
C ALA A 51 3.37 -2.42 12.82
N ALA A 52 2.51 -2.23 13.82
CA ALA A 52 2.81 -1.30 14.91
C ALA A 52 4.13 -1.70 15.59
N PRO A 53 5.00 -0.74 15.95
CA PRO A 53 6.26 -1.03 16.61
C PRO A 53 6.00 -1.70 17.97
N LYS A 54 6.78 -2.73 18.26
CA LYS A 54 6.76 -3.40 19.57
C LYS A 54 7.66 -2.71 20.58
N ASP A 55 8.64 -1.98 20.07
CA ASP A 55 9.56 -1.19 20.89
C ASP A 55 8.85 0.09 21.37
N PRO A 56 8.62 0.26 22.69
CA PRO A 56 7.94 1.42 23.26
C PRO A 56 8.76 2.71 23.13
N ALA A 57 10.06 2.61 22.81
CA ALA A 57 10.91 3.78 22.57
C ALA A 57 10.55 4.48 21.25
N VAL A 58 10.03 3.77 20.26
CA VAL A 58 9.63 4.34 18.97
C VAL A 58 8.44 5.27 19.15
N LYS A 59 8.58 6.54 18.74
CA LYS A 59 7.56 7.59 18.95
C LYS A 59 6.93 8.09 17.68
N ARG A 60 7.68 8.17 16.59
CA ARG A 60 7.20 8.72 15.33
C ARG A 60 7.83 8.00 14.13
N ALA A 61 7.19 8.12 12.98
CA ALA A 61 7.75 7.70 11.70
C ALA A 61 7.74 8.87 10.72
N VAL A 62 8.76 8.91 9.88
CA VAL A 62 8.83 9.79 8.71
C VAL A 62 8.72 8.93 7.46
N ILE A 63 7.71 9.20 6.66
CA ILE A 63 7.48 8.59 5.36
C ILE A 63 8.00 9.57 4.33
N THR A 64 8.84 9.10 3.40
CA THR A 64 9.32 9.94 2.27
C THR A 64 9.04 9.25 0.95
N TRP A 65 8.79 10.05 -0.10
CA TRP A 65 8.62 9.55 -1.46
C TRP A 65 9.08 10.61 -2.47
N ASP A 66 9.02 10.30 -3.76
CA ASP A 66 9.50 11.15 -4.85
C ASP A 66 10.96 11.59 -4.61
N ASN A 67 11.85 10.61 -4.37
CA ASN A 67 13.28 10.80 -4.07
C ASN A 67 13.55 11.72 -2.86
N GLY A 68 12.65 11.72 -1.88
CA GLY A 68 12.79 12.53 -0.68
C GLY A 68 12.23 13.96 -0.79
N GLU A 69 11.68 14.35 -1.95
CA GLU A 69 11.08 15.68 -2.12
C GLU A 69 9.80 15.85 -1.30
N LYS A 70 9.08 14.77 -1.06
CA LYS A 70 7.85 14.76 -0.28
C LYS A 70 8.03 13.95 0.98
N THR A 71 7.51 14.47 2.07
CA THR A 71 7.57 13.84 3.38
C THR A 71 6.25 13.94 4.12
N ARG A 72 5.96 12.93 4.94
CA ARG A 72 4.86 12.94 5.91
C ARG A 72 5.33 12.34 7.21
N GLU A 73 5.17 13.06 8.29
CA GLU A 73 5.41 12.56 9.64
C GLU A 73 4.11 12.07 10.28
N ILE A 74 4.20 10.99 11.04
CA ILE A 74 3.12 10.46 11.87
C ILE A 74 3.63 10.25 13.29
N SER A 75 2.74 10.40 14.26
CA SER A 75 2.97 10.00 15.65
C SER A 75 2.36 8.62 15.90
N TYR A 76 3.10 7.71 16.51
CA TYR A 76 2.55 6.41 16.88
C TYR A 76 1.50 6.49 18.00
N ALA A 77 1.44 7.59 18.74
CA ALA A 77 0.38 7.84 19.71
C ALA A 77 -1.01 7.93 19.07
N ASP A 78 -1.09 8.35 17.80
CA ASP A 78 -2.36 8.43 17.05
C ASP A 78 -2.93 7.05 16.70
N PHE A 79 -2.11 6.00 16.84
CA PHE A 79 -2.44 4.61 16.49
C PHE A 79 -2.41 3.68 17.71
N GLU A 80 -2.52 4.23 18.92
CA GLU A 80 -2.48 3.43 20.15
C GLU A 80 -3.57 2.33 20.14
N GLY A 81 -3.17 1.10 20.49
CA GLY A 81 -4.06 -0.06 20.51
C GLY A 81 -4.29 -0.73 19.15
N GLN A 82 -3.67 -0.25 18.09
CA GLN A 82 -3.73 -0.88 16.77
C GLN A 82 -2.55 -1.83 16.54
N ASP A 83 -2.82 -2.99 15.96
CA ASP A 83 -1.77 -3.97 15.59
C ASP A 83 -1.00 -3.57 14.33
N SER A 84 -1.57 -2.68 13.52
CA SER A 84 -0.97 -2.21 12.27
C SER A 84 -1.28 -0.74 12.02
N ILE A 85 -0.31 -0.06 11.43
CA ILE A 85 -0.39 1.32 11.02
C ILE A 85 -0.84 1.35 9.55
N LEU A 86 -1.82 2.20 9.25
CA LEU A 86 -2.32 2.42 7.90
C LEU A 86 -2.26 3.92 7.59
N VAL A 87 -1.49 4.28 6.57
CA VAL A 87 -1.32 5.67 6.14
C VAL A 87 -1.60 5.79 4.65
N GLU A 88 -2.54 6.64 4.29
CA GLU A 88 -2.89 6.90 2.91
C GLU A 88 -2.12 8.09 2.35
N ILE A 89 -1.54 7.94 1.17
CA ILE A 89 -0.87 8.98 0.39
C ILE A 89 -1.68 9.20 -0.88
N ASN A 90 -2.24 10.40 -1.02
CA ASN A 90 -3.13 10.79 -2.11
C ASN A 90 -2.39 11.63 -3.17
N ASP A 91 -3.09 11.97 -4.25
CA ASP A 91 -2.63 12.84 -5.33
C ASP A 91 -1.33 12.35 -6.00
N LEU A 92 -1.21 11.03 -6.11
CA LEU A 92 -0.07 10.39 -6.75
C LEU A 92 -0.33 10.25 -8.27
N LYS A 93 0.71 10.53 -9.05
CA LYS A 93 0.70 10.26 -10.49
C LYS A 93 0.77 8.76 -10.74
N GLU A 94 0.21 8.30 -11.85
CA GLU A 94 0.27 6.92 -12.30
C GLU A 94 1.67 6.55 -12.81
N GLN A 95 2.60 6.42 -11.88
CA GLN A 95 4.00 6.03 -12.10
C GLN A 95 4.51 5.31 -10.86
N SER A 96 5.68 4.70 -10.96
CA SER A 96 6.31 4.07 -9.80
C SER A 96 6.82 5.11 -8.82
N HIS A 97 6.39 5.00 -7.56
CA HIS A 97 6.88 5.77 -6.43
C HIS A 97 7.62 4.85 -5.47
N SER A 98 8.79 5.25 -5.01
CA SER A 98 9.50 4.56 -3.94
C SER A 98 9.19 5.26 -2.62
N PHE A 99 8.57 4.53 -1.69
CA PHE A 99 8.23 4.99 -0.35
C PHE A 99 9.26 4.44 0.63
N THR A 100 9.80 5.32 1.47
CA THR A 100 10.68 4.91 2.57
C THR A 100 10.07 5.32 3.90
N ILE A 101 10.22 4.47 4.91
CA ILE A 101 9.75 4.73 6.27
C ILE A 101 10.94 4.61 7.22
N THR A 102 11.16 5.64 8.00
CA THR A 102 12.20 5.71 9.02
C THR A 102 11.56 6.05 10.36
N ASN A 103 11.81 5.22 11.38
CA ASN A 103 11.30 5.42 12.73
C ASN A 103 12.30 6.22 13.57
N TYR A 104 11.77 6.94 14.56
CA TYR A 104 12.51 7.75 15.50
C TYR A 104 12.00 7.50 16.93
N ASP A 105 12.93 7.54 17.89
CA ASP A 105 12.61 7.61 19.32
C ASP A 105 12.47 9.07 19.81
N ALA A 106 12.35 9.26 21.11
CA ALA A 106 12.23 10.59 21.74
C ALA A 106 13.51 11.42 21.65
N GLU A 107 14.67 10.77 21.62
CA GLU A 107 15.99 11.39 21.48
C GLU A 107 16.42 11.62 20.04
N ASN A 108 15.57 11.28 19.06
CA ASN A 108 15.82 11.34 17.63
C ASN A 108 16.89 10.34 17.11
N HIS A 109 17.11 9.24 17.82
CA HIS A 109 17.83 8.14 17.21
C HIS A 109 17.00 7.57 16.04
N VAL A 110 17.70 7.11 15.02
CA VAL A 110 17.13 6.77 13.72
C VAL A 110 17.17 5.27 13.49
N SER A 111 16.04 4.68 13.09
CA SER A 111 15.98 3.26 12.72
C SER A 111 16.63 3.00 11.36
N MET A 112 16.82 1.73 11.05
CA MET A 112 17.00 1.31 9.65
C MET A 112 15.74 1.67 8.85
N THR A 113 15.92 2.07 7.60
CA THR A 113 14.83 2.42 6.68
C THR A 113 14.15 1.17 6.14
N SER A 114 12.82 1.20 6.03
CA SER A 114 12.03 0.22 5.29
C SER A 114 11.55 0.85 4.00
N GLU A 115 11.66 0.12 2.88
CA GLU A 115 11.35 0.64 1.56
C GLU A 115 10.31 -0.24 0.85
N LYS A 116 9.43 0.41 0.06
CA LYS A 116 8.44 -0.25 -0.80
C LYS A 116 8.13 0.62 -2.02
N SER A 117 8.26 0.04 -3.22
CA SER A 117 7.81 0.70 -4.45
C SER A 117 6.37 0.28 -4.77
N ALA A 118 5.60 1.24 -5.30
CA ALA A 118 4.21 1.05 -5.70
C ALA A 118 3.82 2.05 -6.80
N SER A 119 2.93 1.62 -7.69
CA SER A 119 2.36 2.46 -8.74
C SER A 119 0.85 2.51 -8.54
N PRO A 120 0.27 3.68 -8.21
CA PRO A 120 -1.18 3.81 -8.09
C PRO A 120 -1.86 3.58 -9.43
N TYR A 121 -3.12 3.20 -9.39
CA TYR A 121 -3.93 3.11 -10.59
C TYR A 121 -4.30 4.51 -11.12
N GLY A 122 -4.58 4.61 -12.42
CA GLY A 122 -5.01 5.85 -13.05
C GLY A 122 -5.61 5.63 -14.44
N ALA A 123 -5.61 6.67 -15.27
CA ALA A 123 -6.22 6.66 -16.58
C ALA A 123 -5.55 5.66 -17.57
N ILE A 124 -4.22 5.47 -17.45
CA ILE A 124 -3.48 4.53 -18.30
C ILE A 124 -3.90 3.11 -17.94
N TRP A 125 -3.91 2.77 -16.66
CA TRP A 125 -4.35 1.46 -16.19
C TRP A 125 -5.79 1.17 -16.66
N LEU A 126 -6.72 2.12 -16.46
CA LEU A 126 -8.10 2.02 -16.91
C LEU A 126 -8.20 1.76 -18.42
N SER A 127 -7.40 2.45 -19.24
CA SER A 127 -7.43 2.30 -20.70
C SER A 127 -6.92 0.95 -21.18
N THR A 128 -6.08 0.27 -20.40
CA THR A 128 -5.49 -1.03 -20.74
C THR A 128 -6.27 -2.22 -20.20
N HIS A 129 -7.20 -1.99 -19.23
CA HIS A 129 -8.00 -3.06 -18.64
C HIS A 129 -9.33 -3.19 -19.34
N ALA A 130 -9.61 -4.43 -19.77
CA ALA A 130 -10.86 -4.73 -20.43
C ALA A 130 -12.03 -4.56 -19.47
N GLU A 131 -13.01 -3.77 -19.91
CA GLU A 131 -14.27 -3.67 -19.19
C GLU A 131 -15.05 -4.99 -19.22
N ARG A 132 -15.89 -5.21 -18.19
CA ARG A 132 -16.77 -6.36 -18.14
C ARG A 132 -17.79 -6.35 -19.29
N THR A 133 -17.86 -7.42 -20.05
CA THR A 133 -18.75 -7.52 -21.21
C THR A 133 -20.19 -7.80 -20.79
N ILE A 134 -21.15 -7.19 -21.48
CA ILE A 134 -22.55 -7.58 -21.46
C ILE A 134 -22.75 -8.60 -22.59
N LYS A 135 -23.16 -9.82 -22.23
CA LYS A 135 -23.42 -10.91 -23.20
C LYS A 135 -24.79 -10.78 -23.85
N SER A 136 -25.82 -10.50 -23.05
CA SER A 136 -27.17 -10.22 -23.52
C SER A 136 -27.91 -9.33 -22.53
N ALA A 137 -28.92 -8.63 -23.02
CA ALA A 137 -29.86 -7.89 -22.20
C ALA A 137 -31.27 -8.11 -22.78
N GLU A 138 -32.16 -8.73 -22.03
CA GLU A 138 -33.49 -9.10 -22.45
C GLU A 138 -34.53 -8.51 -21.52
N MET A 139 -35.55 -7.89 -22.12
CA MET A 139 -36.68 -7.36 -21.34
C MET A 139 -37.55 -8.50 -20.81
N ASN A 140 -37.85 -8.43 -19.52
CA ASN A 140 -38.81 -9.30 -18.85
C ASN A 140 -39.81 -8.42 -18.09
N GLY A 141 -40.93 -8.09 -18.78
CA GLY A 141 -41.85 -7.08 -18.29
C GLY A 141 -41.21 -5.69 -18.24
N ALA A 142 -41.24 -5.05 -17.06
CA ALA A 142 -40.64 -3.75 -16.84
C ALA A 142 -39.13 -3.83 -16.49
N ASN A 143 -38.58 -5.03 -16.35
CA ASN A 143 -37.20 -5.24 -15.96
C ASN A 143 -36.35 -5.74 -17.13
N ALA A 144 -35.06 -5.45 -17.15
CA ALA A 144 -34.11 -6.06 -18.05
C ALA A 144 -33.26 -7.10 -17.33
N ASN A 145 -33.24 -8.33 -17.79
CA ASN A 145 -32.32 -9.37 -17.38
C ASN A 145 -31.05 -9.25 -18.18
N VAL A 146 -29.90 -9.04 -17.49
CA VAL A 146 -28.63 -8.79 -18.15
C VAL A 146 -27.68 -9.94 -17.82
N ALA A 147 -27.22 -10.65 -18.84
CA ALA A 147 -26.19 -11.66 -18.74
C ALA A 147 -24.81 -11.01 -18.93
N LEU A 148 -23.89 -11.33 -18.02
CA LEU A 148 -22.60 -10.71 -17.91
C LEU A 148 -21.46 -11.68 -18.23
N GLY A 149 -20.38 -11.17 -18.81
CA GLY A 149 -19.11 -11.87 -18.86
C GLY A 149 -18.49 -11.99 -17.48
N PHE A 150 -17.43 -12.80 -17.38
CA PHE A 150 -16.62 -12.80 -16.17
C PHE A 150 -15.80 -11.50 -16.11
N GLY A 151 -15.60 -10.98 -14.89
CA GLY A 151 -14.65 -9.92 -14.67
C GLY A 151 -13.20 -10.42 -14.76
N THR A 152 -12.23 -9.51 -14.85
CA THR A 152 -10.81 -9.84 -14.68
C THR A 152 -10.52 -10.18 -13.22
N ASN A 153 -9.34 -10.77 -12.93
CA ASN A 153 -8.96 -11.12 -11.56
C ASN A 153 -8.77 -9.87 -10.65
N GLU A 154 -8.54 -8.71 -11.26
CA GLU A 154 -8.39 -7.44 -10.54
C GLU A 154 -9.74 -6.71 -10.33
N MET A 155 -10.80 -7.15 -11.01
CA MET A 155 -12.11 -6.54 -10.92
C MET A 155 -12.88 -7.12 -9.73
N VAL A 156 -13.20 -6.31 -8.75
CA VAL A 156 -14.03 -6.73 -7.60
C VAL A 156 -15.52 -6.68 -7.96
N ALA A 157 -15.97 -5.57 -8.49
CA ALA A 157 -17.36 -5.35 -8.85
C ALA A 157 -17.47 -4.38 -10.04
N THR A 158 -18.66 -4.32 -10.63
CA THR A 158 -19.02 -3.39 -11.71
C THR A 158 -20.32 -2.71 -11.37
N LYS A 159 -20.39 -1.39 -11.46
CA LYS A 159 -21.66 -0.65 -11.47
C LYS A 159 -22.09 -0.43 -12.91
N PHE A 160 -23.38 -0.56 -13.16
CA PHE A 160 -23.97 -0.29 -14.45
C PHE A 160 -24.85 0.95 -14.35
N ARG A 161 -24.83 1.78 -15.38
CA ARG A 161 -25.75 2.90 -15.52
C ARG A 161 -26.70 2.62 -16.67
N TYR A 162 -28.00 2.69 -16.42
CA TYR A 162 -29.03 2.46 -17.39
C TYR A 162 -30.14 3.50 -17.28
N LEU A 163 -30.92 3.65 -18.33
CA LEU A 163 -32.09 4.54 -18.36
C LEU A 163 -33.32 3.75 -17.91
N ASN A 164 -34.05 4.28 -16.90
CA ASN A 164 -35.31 3.69 -16.48
C ASN A 164 -36.48 4.10 -17.42
N ALA A 165 -37.65 3.52 -17.22
CA ALA A 165 -38.84 3.81 -18.03
C ALA A 165 -39.28 5.27 -17.99
N ASP A 166 -38.95 5.96 -16.89
CA ASP A 166 -39.26 7.37 -16.65
C ASP A 166 -38.29 8.32 -17.35
N GLY A 167 -37.24 7.76 -17.99
CA GLY A 167 -36.18 8.54 -18.66
C GLY A 167 -35.09 9.04 -17.76
N GLU A 168 -34.96 8.50 -16.55
CA GLU A 168 -33.93 8.87 -15.60
C GLU A 168 -32.76 7.88 -15.62
N TRP A 169 -31.55 8.42 -15.39
CA TRP A 169 -30.37 7.58 -15.26
C TRP A 169 -30.28 6.95 -13.87
N VAL A 170 -30.27 5.63 -13.81
CA VAL A 170 -30.14 4.84 -12.59
C VAL A 170 -28.78 4.14 -12.59
N VAL A 171 -28.10 4.14 -11.43
CA VAL A 171 -26.85 3.39 -11.22
C VAL A 171 -27.18 2.19 -10.34
N THR A 172 -26.72 0.99 -10.74
CA THR A 172 -26.93 -0.22 -9.95
C THR A 172 -26.09 -0.21 -8.67
N GLU A 173 -26.47 -1.02 -7.70
CA GLU A 173 -25.54 -1.47 -6.68
C GLU A 173 -24.34 -2.20 -7.33
N PRO A 174 -23.18 -2.26 -6.65
CA PRO A 174 -22.02 -2.98 -7.15
C PRO A 174 -22.37 -4.44 -7.47
N VAL A 175 -22.17 -4.86 -8.71
CA VAL A 175 -22.40 -6.24 -9.15
C VAL A 175 -21.05 -6.99 -9.09
N PRO A 176 -20.87 -7.96 -8.18
CA PRO A 176 -19.61 -8.69 -8.00
C PRO A 176 -19.10 -9.29 -9.32
N SER A 177 -17.78 -9.33 -9.51
CA SER A 177 -17.14 -9.84 -10.73
C SER A 177 -17.49 -11.30 -11.04
N ALA A 178 -17.74 -12.12 -10.01
CA ALA A 178 -18.16 -13.52 -10.14
C ALA A 178 -19.64 -13.72 -10.50
N GLN A 179 -20.48 -12.68 -10.37
CA GLN A 179 -21.92 -12.78 -10.64
C GLN A 179 -22.20 -12.76 -12.14
N ALA A 180 -22.77 -13.83 -12.68
CA ALA A 180 -22.97 -14.01 -14.14
C ALA A 180 -24.16 -13.22 -14.71
N SER A 181 -25.08 -12.72 -13.90
CA SER A 181 -26.25 -11.97 -14.34
C SER A 181 -26.71 -10.96 -13.30
N THR A 182 -27.44 -9.93 -13.76
CA THR A 182 -28.08 -8.95 -12.90
C THR A 182 -29.39 -8.49 -13.50
N VAL A 183 -30.23 -7.80 -12.73
CA VAL A 183 -31.53 -7.29 -13.16
C VAL A 183 -31.52 -5.77 -13.06
N PHE A 184 -31.88 -5.09 -14.13
CA PHE A 184 -32.11 -3.65 -14.13
C PHE A 184 -33.62 -3.41 -13.97
N ALA A 185 -34.00 -2.93 -12.81
CA ALA A 185 -35.40 -2.68 -12.48
C ALA A 185 -35.97 -1.49 -13.25
N ASN A 186 -37.22 -1.62 -13.71
CA ASN A 186 -37.91 -0.57 -14.47
C ASN A 186 -37.07 0.00 -15.63
N ALA A 187 -36.38 -0.87 -16.35
CA ALA A 187 -35.48 -0.46 -17.43
C ALA A 187 -36.28 -0.02 -18.67
N LYS A 188 -35.82 1.03 -19.35
CA LYS A 188 -36.38 1.46 -20.62
C LYS A 188 -35.89 0.55 -21.72
N GLY A 189 -36.83 -0.10 -22.42
CA GLY A 189 -36.49 -0.97 -23.54
C GLY A 189 -35.84 -0.22 -24.71
N GLY A 190 -34.86 -0.86 -25.35
CA GLY A 190 -34.17 -0.33 -26.53
C GLY A 190 -33.06 0.69 -26.30
N ASP A 191 -32.76 1.06 -25.06
CA ASP A 191 -31.72 2.03 -24.77
C ASP A 191 -30.35 1.39 -24.53
N ALA A 192 -29.28 2.08 -24.95
CA ALA A 192 -27.92 1.65 -24.75
C ALA A 192 -27.55 1.69 -23.24
N LEU A 193 -27.19 0.53 -22.69
CA LEU A 193 -26.67 0.43 -21.33
C LEU A 193 -25.28 1.02 -21.27
N LYS A 194 -25.06 1.99 -20.40
CA LYS A 194 -23.74 2.53 -20.09
C LYS A 194 -23.18 1.84 -18.85
N LYS A 195 -21.93 1.46 -18.94
CA LYS A 195 -21.18 0.71 -17.96
C LYS A 195 -20.20 1.61 -17.24
N LEU A 196 -20.18 1.55 -15.92
CA LEU A 196 -19.16 2.13 -15.06
C LEU A 196 -18.39 0.97 -14.40
N ALA A 197 -17.12 0.84 -14.71
CA ALA A 197 -16.24 -0.09 -14.00
C ALA A 197 -15.75 0.60 -12.72
N GLU A 198 -16.05 0.02 -11.58
CA GLU A 198 -15.38 0.37 -10.32
C GLU A 198 -14.10 -0.44 -10.23
N ASN A 199 -12.99 0.26 -10.21
CA ASN A 199 -11.71 -0.32 -9.87
C ASN A 199 -11.53 -0.16 -8.37
N ASN A 200 -11.39 -1.30 -7.69
CA ASN A 200 -10.95 -1.47 -6.32
C ASN A 200 -10.64 -0.17 -5.57
N GLU A 201 -11.62 0.38 -4.90
CA GLU A 201 -11.46 1.47 -3.94
C GLU A 201 -11.78 0.97 -2.52
N ASP A 202 -11.19 -0.17 -2.13
CA ASP A 202 -11.19 -0.62 -0.73
C ASP A 202 -9.76 -0.79 -0.22
#